data_d9fc75d3a89c1fb0e1642845a9970075
#
_entry.id   d9fc75d3a89c1fb0e1642845a9970075
#
_cell.length_a   1.000
_cell.length_b   1.000
_cell.length_c   1.000
_cell.angle_alpha   90.00
_cell.angle_beta   90.00
_cell.angle_gamma   90.00
#
_symmetry.space_group_name_H-M   'P 1'
#
loop_
_entity.id
_entity.type
_entity.pdbx_description
1 polymer ?
#
loop_
_entity_poly.entity_id
_entity_poly.type
_entity_poly.pdbx_seq_one_letter_code
_entity_poly.pdbx_strand_id
1 'polypeptide(L)'
;MNSKFTLIFIVLSFGIVTFSSADYATGLNAYKKGDYKTALMEWQPLAEEGLSEAQYNLAGMFAKGYGVVVDDERAVYWYKKSAEQGYPKAQHNLALMYLMGTGATQSYEKAKHWLQLSYENGIEESEAVWNKYELWNYRLFSTLEPAI
;
A
#
# COMPACT_ATOMS: atom_id res chain seq x y z
N MET A 1 -2.63 -35.67 -3.82
CA MET A 1 -2.36 -34.47 -3.03
C MET A 1 -3.23 -33.36 -3.60
N ASN A 2 -4.31 -33.01 -2.89
CA ASN A 2 -5.30 -32.04 -3.39
C ASN A 2 -4.81 -30.62 -3.05
N SER A 3 -4.30 -29.92 -4.07
CA SER A 3 -4.08 -28.48 -3.98
C SER A 3 -5.46 -27.80 -3.93
N LYS A 4 -5.85 -27.29 -2.75
CA LYS A 4 -7.06 -26.47 -2.59
C LYS A 4 -6.74 -25.10 -3.17
N PHE A 5 -7.14 -24.87 -4.41
CA PHE A 5 -7.15 -23.52 -4.99
C PHE A 5 -8.20 -22.70 -4.24
N THR A 6 -7.75 -21.76 -3.44
CA THR A 6 -8.64 -20.78 -2.80
C THR A 6 -8.89 -19.68 -3.81
N LEU A 7 -10.07 -19.68 -4.41
CA LEU A 7 -10.55 -18.59 -5.25
C LEU A 7 -11.05 -17.48 -4.33
N ILE A 8 -10.41 -16.33 -4.39
CA ILE A 8 -10.88 -15.12 -3.71
C ILE A 8 -11.80 -14.38 -4.68
N PHE A 9 -13.10 -14.28 -4.33
CA PHE A 9 -14.08 -13.53 -5.11
C PHE A 9 -14.18 -12.11 -4.57
N ILE A 10 -13.86 -11.13 -5.40
CA ILE A 10 -14.15 -9.72 -5.14
C ILE A 10 -15.31 -9.33 -6.05
N VAL A 11 -16.48 -9.08 -5.47
CA VAL A 11 -17.66 -8.62 -6.22
C VAL A 11 -17.56 -7.11 -6.35
N LEU A 12 -17.11 -6.64 -7.49
CA LEU A 12 -17.31 -5.27 -7.93
C LEU A 12 -18.60 -5.22 -8.76
N SER A 13 -19.36 -4.13 -8.69
CA SER A 13 -20.68 -3.94 -9.30
C SER A 13 -20.75 -4.17 -10.84
N PHE A 14 -19.68 -4.59 -11.48
CA PHE A 14 -19.58 -4.87 -12.91
C PHE A 14 -18.79 -6.14 -13.27
N GLY A 15 -18.82 -7.15 -12.45
CA GLY A 15 -18.23 -8.44 -12.79
C GLY A 15 -17.55 -9.13 -11.61
N ILE A 16 -17.47 -10.44 -11.68
CA ILE A 16 -16.70 -11.24 -10.73
C ILE A 16 -15.26 -11.25 -11.24
N VAL A 17 -14.38 -10.55 -10.53
CA VAL A 17 -12.93 -10.64 -10.78
C VAL A 17 -12.40 -11.83 -9.97
N THR A 18 -11.92 -12.86 -10.66
CA THR A 18 -11.28 -14.02 -10.03
C THR A 18 -9.77 -13.88 -10.20
N PHE A 19 -9.07 -13.62 -9.11
CA PHE A 19 -7.62 -13.67 -9.11
C PHE A 19 -7.15 -15.11 -8.95
N SER A 20 -6.19 -15.53 -9.78
CA SER A 20 -5.54 -16.81 -9.54
C SER A 20 -4.53 -16.63 -8.41
N SER A 21 -4.76 -17.37 -7.31
CA SER A 21 -3.79 -17.40 -6.20
C SER A 21 -2.43 -17.98 -6.64
N ALA A 22 -2.42 -18.72 -7.75
CA ALA A 22 -1.19 -19.26 -8.32
C ALA A 22 -0.31 -18.17 -8.92
N ASP A 23 -0.90 -17.18 -9.61
CA ASP A 23 -0.15 -16.08 -10.26
C ASP A 23 0.50 -15.17 -9.22
N TYR A 24 -0.24 -14.81 -8.15
CA TYR A 24 0.33 -14.06 -7.04
C TYR A 24 1.48 -14.80 -6.34
N ALA A 25 1.30 -16.11 -6.07
CA ALA A 25 2.31 -16.94 -5.43
C ALA A 25 3.56 -17.12 -6.30
N THR A 26 3.38 -17.19 -7.63
CA THR A 26 4.50 -17.24 -8.60
C THR A 26 5.32 -15.96 -8.52
N GLY A 27 4.67 -14.80 -8.54
CA GLY A 27 5.33 -13.51 -8.36
C GLY A 27 6.08 -13.41 -7.03
N LEU A 28 5.48 -13.87 -5.92
CA LEU A 28 6.12 -13.87 -4.60
C LEU A 28 7.36 -14.77 -4.55
N ASN A 29 7.30 -15.95 -5.17
CA ASN A 29 8.44 -16.86 -5.25
C ASN A 29 9.58 -16.26 -6.10
N ALA A 30 9.25 -15.66 -7.23
CA ALA A 30 10.19 -14.96 -8.09
C ALA A 30 10.87 -13.80 -7.33
N TYR A 31 10.10 -12.98 -6.64
CA TYR A 31 10.60 -11.87 -5.82
C TYR A 31 11.58 -12.34 -4.75
N LYS A 32 11.25 -13.40 -4.02
CA LYS A 32 12.13 -14.00 -2.99
C LYS A 32 13.46 -14.52 -3.54
N LYS A 33 13.48 -14.94 -4.81
CA LYS A 33 14.68 -15.39 -5.52
C LYS A 33 15.47 -14.24 -6.16
N GLY A 34 14.97 -13.01 -6.10
CA GLY A 34 15.56 -11.86 -6.76
C GLY A 34 15.23 -11.75 -8.26
N ASP A 35 14.37 -12.63 -8.76
CA ASP A 35 13.85 -12.54 -10.13
C ASP A 35 12.71 -11.51 -10.19
N TYR A 36 13.12 -10.24 -10.09
CA TYR A 36 12.19 -9.12 -10.06
C TYR A 36 11.45 -8.92 -11.39
N LYS A 37 12.05 -9.35 -12.50
CA LYS A 37 11.39 -9.26 -13.80
C LYS A 37 10.16 -10.16 -13.85
N THR A 38 10.30 -11.41 -13.45
CA THR A 38 9.16 -12.34 -13.36
C THR A 38 8.15 -11.87 -12.32
N ALA A 39 8.59 -11.39 -11.14
CA ALA A 39 7.68 -10.85 -10.14
C ALA A 39 6.84 -9.69 -10.68
N LEU A 40 7.45 -8.78 -11.44
CA LEU A 40 6.75 -7.66 -12.09
C LEU A 40 5.71 -8.15 -13.10
N MET A 41 6.09 -9.10 -13.96
CA MET A 41 5.18 -9.65 -14.97
C MET A 41 3.94 -10.31 -14.36
N GLU A 42 4.10 -10.98 -13.23
CA GLU A 42 3.01 -11.65 -12.52
C GLU A 42 2.12 -10.65 -11.74
N TRP A 43 2.73 -9.67 -11.06
CA TRP A 43 1.97 -8.77 -10.18
C TRP A 43 1.34 -7.58 -10.90
N GLN A 44 1.91 -7.13 -12.02
CA GLN A 44 1.35 -5.96 -12.72
C GLN A 44 -0.10 -6.18 -13.16
N PRO A 45 -0.47 -7.27 -13.88
CA PRO A 45 -1.87 -7.51 -14.25
C PRO A 45 -2.78 -7.64 -13.03
N LEU A 46 -2.34 -8.32 -11.96
CA LEU A 46 -3.13 -8.47 -10.73
C LEU A 46 -3.37 -7.12 -10.04
N ALA A 47 -2.37 -6.22 -10.04
CA ALA A 47 -2.51 -4.87 -9.50
C ALA A 47 -3.47 -4.02 -10.34
N GLU A 48 -3.42 -4.13 -11.66
CA GLU A 48 -4.33 -3.45 -12.59
C GLU A 48 -5.77 -3.94 -12.43
N GLU A 49 -5.96 -5.22 -12.16
CA GLU A 49 -7.26 -5.84 -11.84
C GLU A 49 -7.75 -5.51 -10.42
N GLY A 50 -6.92 -4.93 -9.56
CA GLY A 50 -7.32 -4.39 -8.27
C GLY A 50 -6.90 -5.21 -7.05
N LEU A 51 -6.06 -6.25 -7.16
CA LEU A 51 -5.56 -7.00 -6.01
C LEU A 51 -4.65 -6.13 -5.13
N SER A 52 -5.09 -5.84 -3.90
CA SER A 52 -4.42 -4.89 -3.00
C SER A 52 -3.00 -5.29 -2.64
N GLU A 53 -2.75 -6.58 -2.44
CA GLU A 53 -1.42 -7.13 -2.16
C GLU A 53 -0.47 -6.97 -3.36
N ALA A 54 -0.97 -7.18 -4.58
CA ALA A 54 -0.17 -6.98 -5.79
C ALA A 54 0.14 -5.49 -6.00
N GLN A 55 -0.82 -4.60 -5.75
CA GLN A 55 -0.62 -3.15 -5.78
C GLN A 55 0.44 -2.71 -4.78
N TYR A 56 0.40 -3.22 -3.54
CA TYR A 56 1.41 -2.95 -2.53
C TYR A 56 2.80 -3.41 -2.97
N ASN A 57 2.91 -4.64 -3.48
CA ASN A 57 4.19 -5.19 -3.93
C ASN A 57 4.75 -4.43 -5.13
N LEU A 58 3.90 -4.11 -6.10
CA LEU A 58 4.27 -3.33 -7.28
C LEU A 58 4.75 -1.92 -6.88
N ALA A 59 4.08 -1.27 -5.92
CA ALA A 59 4.53 0.00 -5.35
C ALA A 59 5.94 -0.11 -4.76
N GLY A 60 6.20 -1.16 -3.98
CA GLY A 60 7.52 -1.43 -3.42
C GLY A 60 8.61 -1.66 -4.47
N MET A 61 8.25 -2.28 -5.60
CA MET A 61 9.19 -2.47 -6.71
C MET A 61 9.57 -1.14 -7.36
N PHE A 62 8.61 -0.24 -7.59
CA PHE A 62 8.90 1.11 -8.09
C PHE A 62 9.72 1.93 -7.11
N ALA A 63 9.39 1.91 -5.82
CA ALA A 63 10.12 2.65 -4.78
C ALA A 63 11.59 2.22 -4.64
N LYS A 64 11.88 0.93 -4.88
CA LYS A 64 13.23 0.35 -4.69
C LYS A 64 14.00 0.12 -5.98
N GLY A 65 13.35 0.29 -7.14
CA GLY A 65 13.97 -0.01 -8.44
C GLY A 65 14.16 -1.52 -8.68
N TYR A 66 13.28 -2.36 -8.13
CA TYR A 66 13.38 -3.82 -8.29
C TYR A 66 12.73 -4.25 -9.63
N GLY A 67 13.58 -4.59 -10.60
CA GLY A 67 13.16 -4.97 -11.95
C GLY A 67 12.64 -3.81 -12.83
N VAL A 68 12.61 -2.61 -12.28
CA VAL A 68 12.20 -1.35 -12.93
C VAL A 68 13.13 -0.21 -12.50
N VAL A 69 13.10 0.90 -13.21
CA VAL A 69 13.73 2.14 -12.74
C VAL A 69 12.94 2.66 -11.54
N VAL A 70 13.65 3.22 -10.54
CA VAL A 70 13.01 3.89 -9.38
C VAL A 70 12.06 4.96 -9.89
N ASP A 71 10.83 4.90 -9.39
CA ASP A 71 9.77 5.84 -9.74
C ASP A 71 8.85 6.04 -8.53
N ASP A 72 9.16 7.05 -7.76
CA ASP A 72 8.45 7.35 -6.52
C ASP A 72 7.00 7.80 -6.76
N GLU A 73 6.70 8.44 -7.89
CA GLU A 73 5.34 8.85 -8.22
C GLU A 73 4.46 7.63 -8.50
N ARG A 74 4.99 6.64 -9.25
CA ARG A 74 4.29 5.37 -9.44
C ARG A 74 4.18 4.58 -8.15
N ALA A 75 5.18 4.63 -7.28
CA ALA A 75 5.10 4.00 -5.97
C ALA A 75 3.95 4.59 -5.15
N VAL A 76 3.84 5.93 -5.06
CA VAL A 76 2.72 6.62 -4.41
C VAL A 76 1.39 6.22 -5.02
N TYR A 77 1.29 6.18 -6.35
CA TYR A 77 0.06 5.79 -7.05
C TYR A 77 -0.42 4.41 -6.62
N TRP A 78 0.46 3.41 -6.65
CA TRP A 78 0.10 2.03 -6.34
C TRP A 78 -0.10 1.81 -4.83
N TYR A 79 0.72 2.43 -3.96
CA TYR A 79 0.47 2.41 -2.51
C TYR A 79 -0.89 3.03 -2.19
N LYS A 80 -1.26 4.13 -2.82
CA LYS A 80 -2.55 4.77 -2.61
C LYS A 80 -3.71 3.85 -3.00
N LYS A 81 -3.64 3.20 -4.15
CA LYS A 81 -4.65 2.22 -4.60
C LYS A 81 -4.84 1.09 -3.59
N SER A 82 -3.74 0.55 -3.07
CA SER A 82 -3.76 -0.51 -2.06
C SER A 82 -4.27 -0.01 -0.70
N ALA A 83 -3.83 1.18 -0.27
CA ALA A 83 -4.21 1.80 1.00
C ALA A 83 -5.71 2.15 1.06
N GLU A 84 -6.28 2.63 -0.05
CA GLU A 84 -7.72 2.92 -0.19
C GLU A 84 -8.59 1.66 -0.06
N GLN A 85 -8.03 0.49 -0.33
CA GLN A 85 -8.67 -0.81 -0.10
C GLN A 85 -8.48 -1.32 1.35
N GLY A 86 -7.82 -0.54 2.20
CA GLY A 86 -7.59 -0.89 3.60
C GLY A 86 -6.33 -1.74 3.85
N TYR A 87 -5.42 -1.90 2.89
CA TYR A 87 -4.20 -2.70 3.08
C TYR A 87 -3.24 -1.98 4.06
N PRO A 88 -3.00 -2.52 5.28
CA PRO A 88 -2.38 -1.75 6.36
C PRO A 88 -0.94 -1.33 6.06
N LYS A 89 -0.15 -2.22 5.44
CA LYS A 89 1.25 -1.94 5.07
C LYS A 89 1.35 -0.86 3.98
N ALA A 90 0.37 -0.81 3.07
CA ALA A 90 0.33 0.24 2.07
C ALA A 90 -0.03 1.59 2.69
N GLN A 91 -0.96 1.63 3.65
CA GLN A 91 -1.29 2.82 4.42
C GLN A 91 -0.07 3.38 5.14
N HIS A 92 0.72 2.50 5.82
CA HIS A 92 1.96 2.87 6.47
C HIS A 92 2.97 3.49 5.49
N ASN A 93 3.28 2.79 4.40
CA ASN A 93 4.28 3.24 3.44
C ASN A 93 3.85 4.53 2.73
N LEU A 94 2.57 4.65 2.39
CA LEU A 94 2.03 5.89 1.80
C LEU A 94 2.18 7.08 2.75
N ALA A 95 1.95 6.85 4.05
CA ALA A 95 2.15 7.88 5.06
C ALA A 95 3.61 8.34 5.13
N LEU A 96 4.56 7.42 5.09
CA LEU A 96 6.00 7.75 5.06
C LEU A 96 6.35 8.57 3.82
N MET A 97 5.79 8.24 2.65
CA MET A 97 6.02 9.01 1.43
C MET A 97 5.48 10.45 1.56
N TYR A 98 4.31 10.63 2.17
CA TYR A 98 3.80 11.97 2.47
C TYR A 98 4.63 12.72 3.52
N LEU A 99 5.16 12.04 4.54
CA LEU A 99 6.05 12.67 5.53
C LEU A 99 7.34 13.20 4.90
N MET A 100 7.90 12.45 3.96
CA MET A 100 9.18 12.79 3.32
C MET A 100 9.02 13.65 2.07
N GLY A 101 7.82 13.76 1.52
CA GLY A 101 7.62 14.42 0.23
C GLY A 101 8.22 13.63 -0.94
N THR A 102 8.29 12.30 -0.82
CA THR A 102 8.84 11.41 -1.83
C THR A 102 7.73 10.94 -2.77
N GLY A 103 7.84 11.25 -4.05
CA GLY A 103 6.83 10.91 -5.07
C GLY A 103 5.50 11.67 -4.95
N ALA A 104 5.34 12.49 -3.92
CA ALA A 104 4.19 13.35 -3.69
C ALA A 104 4.60 14.58 -2.89
N THR A 105 3.80 15.65 -2.97
CA THR A 105 4.01 16.83 -2.13
C THR A 105 3.92 16.45 -0.65
N GLN A 106 4.91 16.87 0.15
CA GLN A 106 4.91 16.62 1.59
C GLN A 106 3.60 17.11 2.24
N SER A 107 3.03 16.27 3.09
CA SER A 107 1.80 16.59 3.80
C SER A 107 1.70 15.82 5.12
N TYR A 108 1.89 16.52 6.21
CA TYR A 108 1.73 15.95 7.55
C TYR A 108 0.28 15.52 7.84
N GLU A 109 -0.70 16.23 7.29
CA GLU A 109 -2.12 15.88 7.45
C GLU A 109 -2.44 14.53 6.80
N LYS A 110 -2.00 14.34 5.54
CA LYS A 110 -2.20 13.07 4.84
C LYS A 110 -1.43 11.93 5.51
N ALA A 111 -0.21 12.21 5.94
CA ALA A 111 0.60 11.23 6.66
C ALA A 111 -0.08 10.81 7.97
N LYS A 112 -0.57 11.76 8.75
CA LYS A 112 -1.34 11.52 9.98
C LYS A 112 -2.55 10.63 9.72
N HIS A 113 -3.37 10.96 8.72
CA HIS A 113 -4.55 10.18 8.36
C HIS A 113 -4.19 8.72 8.04
N TRP A 114 -3.19 8.49 7.19
CA TRP A 114 -2.80 7.14 6.79
C TRP A 114 -2.09 6.36 7.90
N LEU A 115 -1.30 7.01 8.76
CA LEU A 115 -0.71 6.35 9.94
C LEU A 115 -1.77 5.90 10.93
N GLN A 116 -2.80 6.73 11.15
CA GLN A 116 -3.91 6.37 12.03
C GLN A 116 -4.62 5.12 11.52
N LEU A 117 -5.03 5.11 10.24
CA LEU A 117 -5.66 3.94 9.64
C LEU A 117 -4.78 2.69 9.68
N SER A 118 -3.49 2.86 9.42
CA SER A 118 -2.53 1.76 9.46
C SER A 118 -2.39 1.16 10.86
N TYR A 119 -2.34 2.02 11.89
CA TYR A 119 -2.30 1.60 13.29
C TYR A 119 -3.59 0.86 13.70
N GLU A 120 -4.75 1.43 13.38
CA GLU A 120 -6.06 0.83 13.61
C GLU A 120 -6.22 -0.54 12.91
N ASN A 121 -5.52 -0.73 11.80
CA ASN A 121 -5.47 -1.99 11.05
C ASN A 121 -4.28 -2.91 11.45
N GLY A 122 -3.62 -2.64 12.58
CA GLY A 122 -2.68 -3.56 13.24
C GLY A 122 -1.20 -3.36 12.89
N ILE A 123 -0.79 -2.23 12.31
CA ILE A 123 0.63 -1.88 12.13
C ILE A 123 1.09 -1.01 13.30
N GLU A 124 1.62 -1.64 14.35
CA GLU A 124 2.07 -0.96 15.57
C GLU A 124 3.20 0.05 15.30
N GLU A 125 4.06 -0.21 14.31
CA GLU A 125 5.13 0.70 13.91
C GLU A 125 4.62 2.08 13.48
N SER A 126 3.37 2.17 13.07
CA SER A 126 2.74 3.45 12.70
C SER A 126 2.58 4.40 13.88
N GLU A 127 2.40 3.88 15.10
CA GLU A 127 2.38 4.68 16.32
C GLU A 127 3.77 5.27 16.63
N ALA A 128 4.83 4.50 16.43
CA ALA A 128 6.19 4.97 16.62
C ALA A 128 6.54 6.13 15.66
N VAL A 129 6.09 6.03 14.40
CA VAL A 129 6.24 7.12 13.42
C VAL A 129 5.43 8.34 13.83
N TRP A 130 4.19 8.14 14.26
CA TRP A 130 3.32 9.20 14.76
C TRP A 130 3.98 9.99 15.89
N ASN A 131 4.52 9.28 16.87
CA ASN A 131 5.19 9.88 18.03
C ASN A 131 6.49 10.59 17.63
N LYS A 132 7.30 9.97 16.78
CA LYS A 132 8.57 10.55 16.30
C LYS A 132 8.39 11.90 15.60
N TYR A 133 7.33 12.07 14.82
CA TYR A 133 7.07 13.29 14.07
C TYR A 133 6.11 14.25 14.79
N GLU A 134 5.76 13.95 16.07
CA GLU A 134 4.87 14.78 16.90
C GLU A 134 3.55 15.14 16.22
N LEU A 135 2.97 14.16 15.49
CA LEU A 135 1.79 14.42 14.64
C LEU A 135 0.54 14.76 15.44
N TRP A 136 0.54 14.58 16.80
CA TRP A 136 -0.51 15.12 17.67
C TRP A 136 -0.60 16.64 17.67
N ASN A 137 0.50 17.35 17.35
CA ASN A 137 0.51 18.80 17.25
C ASN A 137 -0.19 19.31 15.98
N TYR A 138 -0.29 18.47 14.96
CA TYR A 138 -1.04 18.76 13.75
C TYR A 138 -2.52 18.40 13.94
N ARG A 139 -3.19 19.06 14.92
CA ARG A 139 -4.64 19.01 15.02
C ARG A 139 -5.22 19.64 13.76
N LEU A 140 -6.17 18.95 13.15
CA LEU A 140 -7.09 19.57 12.22
C LEU A 140 -7.71 20.76 12.97
N PHE A 141 -7.48 21.98 12.50
CA PHE A 141 -8.02 23.23 13.09
C PHE A 141 -9.56 23.32 13.04
N SER A 142 -10.25 22.22 12.72
CA SER A 142 -11.69 22.20 12.49
C SER A 142 -12.55 21.89 13.72
N THR A 143 -11.98 21.69 14.91
CA THR A 143 -12.77 21.44 16.14
C THR A 143 -12.25 22.19 17.36
N LEU A 144 -11.77 23.42 17.20
CA LEU A 144 -11.70 24.34 18.31
C LEU A 144 -12.99 25.17 18.33
N GLU A 145 -14.06 24.58 18.86
CA GLU A 145 -15.00 25.45 19.56
C GLU A 145 -14.26 26.00 20.79
N PRO A 146 -14.24 27.31 21.00
CA PRO A 146 -13.70 27.86 22.21
C PRO A 146 -14.56 27.33 23.35
N ALA A 147 -13.93 26.60 24.28
CA ALA A 147 -14.54 26.33 25.57
C ALA A 147 -14.78 27.71 26.23
N ILE A 148 -16.06 28.09 26.35
CA ILE A 148 -16.55 29.19 27.12
C ILE A 148 -16.41 28.84 28.59
#